data_fde9be587a0c6b6992f1750b69cc0be0
#
_entry.id   fde9be587a0c6b6992f1750b69cc0be0
#
_cell.length_a   1.000
_cell.length_b   1.000
_cell.length_c   1.000
_cell.angle_alpha   90.00
_cell.angle_beta   90.00
_cell.angle_gamma   90.00
#
_symmetry.space_group_name_H-M   'P 1'
#
loop_
_entity.id
_entity.type
_entity.pdbx_description
1 polymer ?
#
loop_
_entity_poly.entity_id
_entity_poly.type
_entity_poly.pdbx_seq_one_letter_code
_entity_poly.pdbx_strand_id
1 'polypeptide(L)'
;MKKDALIVAAALSAALGLVGGALAGRNLAKGHGPARSHADSRTSLVPRFAPHLGDLVTALHAPPGKPAPPPKPAAKSQPRPALHLRGTTMSIYEHTAHPWVLAEQGCSAAQRHENGVVVLDFGKPAHKHHGYGTILFSGRFAPNHKITTAMVGYSRGYVRCLPKGSTASITLARGTSNYHPSVPSAYTAGVRWARATNKLGRILAQEGLAEHVEAAAADDAEPAWDPSFHKTKQFFHGFRAAVHGHTLYDYGSLDGGIGAVWSAKQAWYVAGGIRHTKALPEIYNSAMAQEWAELAAIAHGRYHRDVRFAGVMTQGSASCRCGLRPHAAHRILAHALHARGVGHTVLPRGGTNIIG
;
A
#
# COMPACT_ATOMS: atom_id res chain seq x y z
N MET A 1 -6.67 30.07 28.66
CA MET A 1 -7.21 29.34 27.53
C MET A 1 -6.48 29.77 26.26
N LYS A 2 -5.30 29.28 26.04
CA LYS A 2 -4.45 29.44 24.86
C LYS A 2 -3.44 28.31 24.95
N LYS A 3 -3.38 27.44 23.93
CA LYS A 3 -2.36 26.47 23.56
C LYS A 3 -3.03 25.18 23.14
N ASP A 4 -3.27 25.06 21.84
CA ASP A 4 -3.32 23.80 21.10
C ASP A 4 -3.59 24.11 19.61
N ALA A 5 -2.64 24.84 19.01
CA ALA A 5 -2.61 25.09 17.58
C ALA A 5 -1.15 25.00 17.14
N LEU A 6 -0.62 23.78 17.07
CA LEU A 6 0.66 23.54 16.40
C LEU A 6 0.90 22.03 16.32
N ILE A 7 0.42 21.37 15.31
CA ILE A 7 1.00 20.16 14.68
C ILE A 7 0.18 19.86 13.40
N VAL A 8 0.27 20.71 12.42
CA VAL A 8 -0.06 20.41 11.01
C VAL A 8 0.96 21.18 10.16
N ALA A 9 2.22 20.81 10.28
CA ALA A 9 3.26 21.37 9.43
C ALA A 9 4.49 20.47 9.50
N ALA A 10 4.37 19.26 8.95
CA ALA A 10 5.55 18.40 8.76
C ALA A 10 5.40 17.51 7.50
N ALA A 11 4.81 18.06 6.46
CA ALA A 11 4.82 17.47 5.13
C ALA A 11 5.34 18.47 4.08
N LEU A 12 6.20 19.37 4.50
CA LEU A 12 6.80 20.36 3.62
C LEU A 12 8.25 20.61 4.06
N SER A 13 9.15 19.71 3.77
CA SER A 13 10.58 20.01 3.85
C SER A 13 11.38 18.93 3.18
N ALA A 14 11.69 19.06 1.94
CA ALA A 14 12.91 18.59 1.32
C ALA A 14 12.99 19.01 -0.15
N ALA A 15 13.01 20.30 -0.40
CA ALA A 15 13.48 20.82 -1.69
C ALA A 15 14.14 22.19 -1.50
N LEU A 16 15.21 22.23 -0.74
CA LEU A 16 16.16 23.35 -0.81
C LEU A 16 17.57 22.77 -0.79
N GLY A 17 18.16 22.75 -1.96
CA GLY A 17 19.56 22.45 -2.15
C GLY A 17 20.46 23.45 -1.42
N LEU A 18 21.46 22.93 -0.75
CA LEU A 18 22.62 23.68 -0.31
C LEU A 18 23.86 23.09 -0.97
N VAL A 19 24.33 23.84 -1.98
CA VAL A 19 25.68 23.78 -2.50
C VAL A 19 26.58 24.53 -1.50
N GLY A 20 27.67 23.94 -1.11
CA GLY A 20 28.76 24.74 -0.54
C GLY A 20 29.63 24.08 0.51
N GLY A 21 30.85 23.70 0.13
CA GLY A 21 32.03 24.03 0.90
C GLY A 21 32.66 22.98 1.82
N ALA A 22 33.66 22.36 1.28
CA ALA A 22 34.71 21.66 2.02
C ALA A 22 35.38 22.59 3.05
N LEU A 23 35.80 22.04 4.19
CA LEU A 23 37.12 22.30 4.75
C LEU A 23 37.48 21.31 5.88
N ALA A 24 38.71 20.93 5.83
CA ALA A 24 39.42 19.95 6.62
C ALA A 24 39.60 20.34 8.11
N GLY A 25 39.77 19.34 8.96
CA GLY A 25 40.26 19.53 10.32
C GLY A 25 40.58 18.20 11.01
N ARG A 26 41.89 17.88 11.05
CA ARG A 26 42.54 16.80 11.79
C ARG A 26 42.47 17.03 13.32
N ASN A 27 42.38 15.96 14.11
CA ASN A 27 43.38 15.51 15.07
C ASN A 27 42.80 14.58 16.14
N LEU A 28 43.38 13.39 16.26
CA LEU A 28 44.29 12.87 17.33
C LEU A 28 43.60 12.49 18.66
N ALA A 29 43.37 11.20 18.89
CA ALA A 29 44.29 10.23 19.50
C ALA A 29 44.06 9.95 20.99
N LYS A 30 44.22 8.66 21.34
CA LYS A 30 44.54 7.98 22.61
C LYS A 30 43.34 7.68 23.52
N GLY A 31 43.15 6.48 24.04
CA GLY A 31 43.98 5.29 24.19
C GLY A 31 43.54 4.55 25.46
N HIS A 32 43.82 3.26 25.53
CA HIS A 32 43.73 2.34 26.67
C HIS A 32 42.37 1.63 26.82
N GLY A 33 42.19 0.35 26.56
CA GLY A 33 42.95 -0.85 26.95
C GLY A 33 42.31 -1.57 28.17
N PRO A 34 42.47 -2.88 28.35
CA PRO A 34 41.32 -3.82 28.41
C PRO A 34 41.19 -4.50 29.81
N ALA A 35 40.07 -5.13 30.11
CA ALA A 35 39.94 -6.19 31.13
C ALA A 35 38.82 -7.14 30.81
N ARG A 36 39.12 -8.36 30.38
CA ARG A 36 39.05 -9.68 31.03
C ARG A 36 37.70 -9.99 31.71
N SER A 37 36.99 -10.91 31.08
CA SER A 37 36.75 -12.32 31.39
C SER A 37 36.00 -12.59 32.70
N HIS A 38 34.84 -13.23 32.58
CA HIS A 38 34.58 -14.46 33.33
C HIS A 38 33.48 -15.26 32.59
N ALA A 39 33.88 -16.49 32.26
CA ALA A 39 32.99 -17.57 31.89
C ALA A 39 32.30 -18.06 33.16
N ASP A 40 31.03 -18.41 33.04
CA ASP A 40 30.48 -19.50 33.85
C ASP A 40 29.40 -20.26 33.10
N SER A 41 29.69 -21.53 33.00
CA SER A 41 28.90 -22.63 32.50
C SER A 41 27.81 -22.98 33.53
N ARG A 42 26.59 -23.22 33.06
CA ARG A 42 25.71 -24.28 33.68
C ARG A 42 24.58 -24.69 32.75
N THR A 43 24.76 -25.86 32.19
CA THR A 43 23.96 -27.08 32.26
C THR A 43 22.46 -26.98 32.07
N SER A 44 22.04 -27.42 30.91
CA SER A 44 21.09 -28.51 30.59
C SER A 44 20.02 -28.84 31.62
N LEU A 45 18.77 -28.71 31.25
CA LEU A 45 17.69 -29.65 31.64
C LEU A 45 16.57 -29.60 30.59
N VAL A 46 16.53 -30.65 29.77
CA VAL A 46 15.42 -31.00 28.89
C VAL A 46 14.52 -31.94 29.67
N PRO A 47 13.21 -31.73 29.74
CA PRO A 47 12.27 -32.80 30.09
C PRO A 47 11.80 -33.53 28.84
N ARG A 48 12.17 -34.79 28.73
CA ARG A 48 11.54 -35.79 27.87
C ARG A 48 10.14 -36.06 28.39
N PHE A 49 9.13 -35.91 27.55
CA PHE A 49 7.83 -36.56 27.74
C PHE A 49 7.67 -37.67 26.70
N ALA A 50 7.53 -38.88 27.20
CA ALA A 50 7.19 -40.08 26.45
C ALA A 50 5.67 -40.14 26.20
N PRO A 51 5.21 -40.76 25.10
CA PRO A 51 3.79 -40.94 24.84
C PRO A 51 3.24 -42.17 25.55
N HIS A 52 2.10 -42.01 26.21
CA HIS A 52 1.28 -43.14 26.68
C HIS A 52 0.46 -43.68 25.49
N LEU A 53 0.71 -44.95 25.18
CA LEU A 53 -0.18 -45.84 24.44
C LEU A 53 -1.30 -46.30 25.39
N GLY A 54 -2.52 -46.27 24.92
CA GLY A 54 -3.65 -46.94 25.54
C GLY A 54 -4.95 -46.23 25.21
N ASP A 55 -5.63 -46.68 24.19
CA ASP A 55 -6.97 -47.24 24.23
C ASP A 55 -7.47 -47.46 22.80
N LEU A 56 -7.36 -48.70 22.44
CA LEU A 56 -8.03 -49.34 21.30
C LEU A 56 -9.45 -49.73 21.71
N VAL A 57 -10.35 -49.74 20.72
CA VAL A 57 -11.65 -50.46 20.70
C VAL A 57 -12.86 -49.56 20.99
N THR A 58 -13.55 -49.10 19.97
CA THR A 58 -14.79 -49.73 19.48
C THR A 58 -15.27 -49.03 18.19
N ALA A 59 -15.01 -49.65 17.06
CA ALA A 59 -15.64 -49.25 15.79
C ALA A 59 -17.01 -49.96 15.69
N LEU A 60 -18.09 -49.22 15.89
CA LEU A 60 -19.44 -49.68 15.54
C LEU A 60 -19.66 -49.44 14.02
N HIS A 61 -20.00 -50.53 13.34
CA HIS A 61 -20.34 -50.61 11.95
C HIS A 61 -21.56 -49.71 11.66
N ALA A 62 -21.36 -48.64 10.92
CA ALA A 62 -22.42 -47.89 10.23
C ALA A 62 -22.57 -48.49 8.81
N PRO A 63 -23.80 -48.68 8.32
CA PRO A 63 -24.02 -49.20 6.97
C PRO A 63 -23.48 -48.22 5.91
N PRO A 64 -23.04 -48.71 4.73
CA PRO A 64 -22.47 -47.85 3.69
C PRO A 64 -23.57 -46.93 3.13
N GLY A 65 -23.40 -45.62 3.42
CA GLY A 65 -24.21 -44.57 2.84
C GLY A 65 -23.97 -44.48 1.32
N LYS A 66 -25.04 -44.25 0.55
CA LYS A 66 -24.97 -44.02 -0.88
C LYS A 66 -23.90 -42.96 -1.22
N PRO A 67 -23.06 -43.22 -2.23
CA PRO A 67 -22.07 -42.25 -2.63
C PRO A 67 -22.75 -40.93 -3.06
N ALA A 68 -22.25 -39.82 -2.53
CA ALA A 68 -22.70 -38.48 -2.92
C ALA A 68 -22.42 -38.25 -4.43
N PRO A 69 -23.30 -37.57 -5.16
CA PRO A 69 -23.08 -37.27 -6.56
C PRO A 69 -21.79 -36.42 -6.70
N PRO A 70 -21.01 -36.63 -7.77
CA PRO A 70 -19.80 -35.88 -7.99
C PRO A 70 -20.09 -34.38 -8.03
N PRO A 71 -19.23 -33.51 -7.46
CA PRO A 71 -19.42 -32.08 -7.49
C PRO A 71 -19.46 -31.62 -8.96
N LYS A 72 -20.48 -30.81 -9.31
CA LYS A 72 -20.54 -30.17 -10.63
C LYS A 72 -19.23 -29.47 -10.91
N PRO A 73 -18.65 -29.63 -12.14
CA PRO A 73 -17.45 -28.91 -12.50
C PRO A 73 -17.65 -27.41 -12.24
N ALA A 74 -16.75 -26.79 -11.47
CA ALA A 74 -16.77 -25.37 -11.27
C ALA A 74 -16.69 -24.70 -12.64
N ALA A 75 -17.68 -23.86 -12.95
CA ALA A 75 -17.68 -23.09 -14.16
C ALA A 75 -16.34 -22.37 -14.27
N LYS A 76 -15.59 -22.64 -15.35
CA LYS A 76 -14.33 -21.96 -15.64
C LYS A 76 -14.64 -20.47 -15.63
N SER A 77 -14.20 -19.77 -14.59
CA SER A 77 -14.25 -18.31 -14.55
C SER A 77 -13.49 -17.80 -15.77
N GLN A 78 -14.21 -17.20 -16.71
CA GLN A 78 -13.56 -16.51 -17.82
C GLN A 78 -12.60 -15.46 -17.23
N PRO A 79 -11.37 -15.33 -17.78
CA PRO A 79 -10.49 -14.27 -17.36
C PRO A 79 -11.24 -12.95 -17.54
N ARG A 80 -11.42 -12.21 -16.45
CA ARG A 80 -11.97 -10.86 -16.52
C ARG A 80 -11.12 -10.05 -17.50
N PRO A 81 -11.73 -9.33 -18.45
CA PRO A 81 -10.98 -8.41 -19.28
C PRO A 81 -10.20 -7.46 -18.35
N ALA A 82 -8.91 -7.32 -18.60
CA ALA A 82 -8.07 -6.41 -17.82
C ALA A 82 -8.74 -5.03 -17.84
N LEU A 83 -9.00 -4.48 -16.65
CA LEU A 83 -9.51 -3.12 -16.51
C LEU A 83 -8.58 -2.18 -17.27
N HIS A 84 -9.06 -1.61 -18.37
CA HIS A 84 -8.32 -0.61 -19.12
C HIS A 84 -8.41 0.71 -18.35
N LEU A 85 -7.46 0.94 -17.44
CA LEU A 85 -7.30 2.22 -16.75
C LEU A 85 -7.05 3.31 -17.80
N ARG A 86 -8.09 4.07 -18.16
CA ARG A 86 -8.06 5.09 -19.23
C ARG A 86 -8.53 6.44 -18.72
N GLY A 87 -8.10 6.88 -17.54
CA GLY A 87 -8.62 8.14 -17.06
C GLY A 87 -7.77 8.79 -15.98
N THR A 88 -8.12 10.00 -15.67
CA THR A 88 -7.67 10.71 -14.48
C THR A 88 -8.73 10.54 -13.41
N THR A 89 -8.31 10.15 -12.22
CA THR A 89 -9.16 10.06 -11.04
C THR A 89 -8.71 11.05 -9.98
N MET A 90 -9.52 11.22 -8.94
CA MET A 90 -9.17 11.98 -7.74
C MET A 90 -9.05 11.02 -6.56
N SER A 91 -7.89 10.99 -5.96
CA SER A 91 -7.64 10.35 -4.67
C SER A 91 -7.82 11.37 -3.54
N ILE A 92 -8.05 10.92 -2.31
CA ILE A 92 -8.47 11.82 -1.22
C ILE A 92 -7.73 11.47 0.06
N TYR A 93 -7.18 12.49 0.74
CA TYR A 93 -6.76 12.39 2.14
C TYR A 93 -7.99 12.45 3.05
N GLU A 94 -8.33 11.34 3.70
CA GLU A 94 -9.60 11.19 4.40
C GLU A 94 -9.56 11.75 5.83
N HIS A 95 -10.40 12.73 6.08
CA HIS A 95 -10.64 13.31 7.41
C HIS A 95 -11.73 12.58 8.19
N THR A 96 -12.47 11.69 7.52
CA THR A 96 -13.60 10.95 8.11
C THR A 96 -13.67 9.52 7.58
N ALA A 97 -14.35 8.65 8.32
CA ALA A 97 -14.76 7.32 7.87
C ALA A 97 -16.30 7.17 7.93
N HIS A 98 -17.02 8.26 7.65
CA HIS A 98 -18.47 8.27 7.62
C HIS A 98 -18.99 7.75 6.26
N PRO A 99 -19.80 6.68 6.23
CA PRO A 99 -20.22 6.05 4.97
C PRO A 99 -21.00 6.97 4.04
N TRP A 100 -21.81 7.88 4.59
CA TRP A 100 -22.60 8.79 3.77
C TRP A 100 -21.75 9.89 3.13
N VAL A 101 -20.71 10.40 3.83
CA VAL A 101 -19.76 11.36 3.23
C VAL A 101 -19.01 10.71 2.06
N LEU A 102 -18.53 9.50 2.28
CA LEU A 102 -17.82 8.78 1.22
C LEU A 102 -18.77 8.39 0.07
N ALA A 103 -20.06 8.18 0.34
CA ALA A 103 -21.05 7.95 -0.74
C ALA A 103 -21.23 9.19 -1.62
N GLU A 104 -21.20 10.39 -1.05
CA GLU A 104 -21.24 11.65 -1.82
C GLU A 104 -19.97 11.84 -2.64
N GLN A 105 -18.79 11.52 -2.09
CA GLN A 105 -17.53 11.55 -2.83
C GLN A 105 -17.55 10.56 -4.01
N GLY A 106 -18.03 9.32 -3.79
CA GLY A 106 -18.19 8.33 -4.85
C GLY A 106 -19.17 8.76 -5.94
N CYS A 107 -20.30 9.36 -5.56
CA CYS A 107 -21.25 9.93 -6.53
C CYS A 107 -20.62 11.05 -7.37
N SER A 108 -19.87 11.95 -6.73
CA SER A 108 -19.12 13.00 -7.42
C SER A 108 -18.07 12.45 -8.38
N ALA A 109 -17.37 11.36 -8.02
CA ALA A 109 -16.42 10.68 -8.89
C ALA A 109 -17.11 10.10 -10.15
N ALA A 110 -18.27 9.47 -9.99
CA ALA A 110 -19.08 8.98 -11.11
C ALA A 110 -19.55 10.10 -12.04
N GLN A 111 -20.00 11.24 -11.49
CA GLN A 111 -20.40 12.42 -12.25
C GLN A 111 -19.24 13.04 -13.03
N ARG A 112 -18.00 12.94 -12.54
CA ARG A 112 -16.79 13.32 -13.26
C ARG A 112 -16.30 12.26 -14.25
N HIS A 113 -17.03 11.16 -14.42
CA HIS A 113 -16.67 10.03 -15.29
C HIS A 113 -15.29 9.42 -14.96
N GLU A 114 -14.94 9.38 -13.68
CA GLU A 114 -13.67 8.81 -13.25
C GLU A 114 -13.60 7.32 -13.59
N ASN A 115 -12.45 6.92 -14.15
CA ASN A 115 -12.17 5.54 -14.54
C ASN A 115 -10.68 5.27 -14.32
N GLY A 116 -10.34 4.46 -13.32
CA GLY A 116 -8.96 4.20 -12.95
C GLY A 116 -8.77 3.91 -11.47
N VAL A 117 -7.57 4.16 -10.96
CA VAL A 117 -7.26 3.95 -9.53
C VAL A 117 -7.69 5.17 -8.72
N VAL A 118 -8.46 4.94 -7.67
CA VAL A 118 -8.80 5.93 -6.63
C VAL A 118 -8.21 5.44 -5.32
N VAL A 119 -7.35 6.23 -4.70
CA VAL A 119 -6.84 5.96 -3.36
C VAL A 119 -7.62 6.83 -2.36
N LEU A 120 -8.28 6.19 -1.40
CA LEU A 120 -8.78 6.86 -0.21
C LEU A 120 -7.75 6.65 0.89
N ASP A 121 -6.94 7.67 1.15
CA ASP A 121 -5.89 7.61 2.16
C ASP A 121 -6.45 7.95 3.53
N PHE A 122 -6.50 6.96 4.41
CA PHE A 122 -7.01 7.10 5.78
C PHE A 122 -5.92 7.47 6.79
N GLY A 123 -4.75 7.90 6.33
CA GLY A 123 -3.63 8.33 7.16
C GLY A 123 -2.82 7.18 7.77
N LYS A 124 -2.18 7.41 8.91
CA LYS A 124 -1.18 6.50 9.46
C LYS A 124 -1.77 5.32 10.21
N PRO A 125 -1.19 4.11 10.11
CA PRO A 125 -1.63 2.95 10.85
C PRO A 125 -1.55 3.16 12.36
N ALA A 126 -2.53 2.62 13.07
CA ALA A 126 -2.57 2.69 14.53
C ALA A 126 -3.26 1.46 15.13
N HIS A 127 -2.95 1.18 16.40
CA HIS A 127 -3.64 0.21 17.23
C HIS A 127 -4.16 0.90 18.48
N LYS A 128 -5.45 0.79 18.74
CA LYS A 128 -6.11 1.30 19.95
C LYS A 128 -7.05 0.24 20.52
N HIS A 129 -7.80 0.57 21.57
CA HIS A 129 -8.73 -0.36 22.27
C HIS A 129 -9.69 -1.11 21.34
N HIS A 130 -10.06 -0.50 20.21
CA HIS A 130 -10.92 -1.14 19.20
C HIS A 130 -10.14 -1.93 18.13
N GLY A 131 -8.87 -2.23 18.37
CA GLY A 131 -8.00 -2.98 17.48
C GLY A 131 -7.26 -2.12 16.45
N TYR A 132 -6.92 -2.75 15.33
CA TYR A 132 -6.16 -2.09 14.25
C TYR A 132 -7.05 -1.18 13.40
N GLY A 133 -6.48 -0.07 12.97
CA GLY A 133 -7.08 0.95 12.12
C GLY A 133 -6.06 2.02 11.76
N THR A 134 -6.52 3.23 11.56
CA THR A 134 -5.66 4.39 11.24
C THR A 134 -6.01 5.61 12.08
N ILE A 135 -5.06 6.52 12.20
CA ILE A 135 -5.34 7.90 12.61
C ILE A 135 -5.57 8.68 11.32
N LEU A 136 -6.80 9.11 11.12
CA LEU A 136 -7.23 9.92 9.98
C LEU A 136 -6.51 11.27 9.96
N PHE A 137 -6.57 11.99 8.85
CA PHE A 137 -6.00 13.36 8.74
C PHE A 137 -6.68 14.37 9.68
N SER A 138 -7.88 14.08 10.19
CA SER A 138 -8.51 14.82 11.28
C SER A 138 -7.93 14.52 12.68
N GLY A 139 -6.95 13.62 12.80
CA GLY A 139 -6.41 13.17 14.09
C GLY A 139 -7.27 12.10 14.81
N ARG A 140 -8.44 11.75 14.28
CA ARG A 140 -9.35 10.77 14.88
C ARG A 140 -8.97 9.34 14.51
N PHE A 141 -9.13 8.40 15.45
CA PHE A 141 -8.93 6.98 15.15
C PHE A 141 -10.15 6.38 14.45
N ALA A 142 -9.90 5.68 13.33
CA ALA A 142 -10.91 4.89 12.63
C ALA A 142 -10.48 3.41 12.62
N PRO A 143 -11.22 2.49 13.24
CA PRO A 143 -10.91 1.07 13.19
C PRO A 143 -11.21 0.50 11.80
N ASN A 144 -10.51 -0.56 11.43
CA ASN A 144 -10.58 -1.18 10.12
C ASN A 144 -12.00 -1.48 9.63
N HIS A 145 -12.91 -1.89 10.50
CA HIS A 145 -14.29 -2.19 10.11
C HIS A 145 -15.07 -0.94 9.70
N LYS A 146 -14.87 0.20 10.39
CA LYS A 146 -15.51 1.48 10.01
C LYS A 146 -14.99 1.99 8.68
N ILE A 147 -13.67 1.90 8.43
CA ILE A 147 -13.09 2.24 7.14
C ILE A 147 -13.69 1.37 6.03
N THR A 148 -13.80 0.05 6.24
CA THR A 148 -14.44 -0.84 5.26
C THR A 148 -15.88 -0.43 4.96
N THR A 149 -16.68 -0.10 5.99
CA THR A 149 -18.07 0.38 5.81
C THR A 149 -18.11 1.70 5.04
N ALA A 150 -17.19 2.61 5.31
CA ALA A 150 -17.08 3.89 4.59
C ALA A 150 -16.75 3.68 3.10
N MET A 151 -15.82 2.77 2.78
CA MET A 151 -15.48 2.42 1.39
C MET A 151 -16.65 1.75 0.65
N VAL A 152 -17.45 0.93 1.32
CA VAL A 152 -18.71 0.41 0.74
C VAL A 152 -19.66 1.57 0.44
N GLY A 153 -19.73 2.58 1.32
CA GLY A 153 -20.47 3.81 1.07
C GLY A 153 -20.02 4.50 -0.23
N TYR A 154 -18.72 4.74 -0.38
CA TYR A 154 -18.15 5.30 -1.62
C TYR A 154 -18.57 4.49 -2.85
N SER A 155 -18.41 3.18 -2.79
CA SER A 155 -18.73 2.27 -3.90
C SER A 155 -20.19 2.33 -4.29
N ARG A 156 -21.10 2.36 -3.32
CA ARG A 156 -22.55 2.52 -3.55
C ARG A 156 -22.86 3.87 -4.19
N GLY A 157 -22.22 4.94 -3.71
CA GLY A 157 -22.36 6.28 -4.28
C GLY A 157 -21.90 6.32 -5.73
N TYR A 158 -20.72 5.76 -6.02
CA TYR A 158 -20.18 5.68 -7.37
C TYR A 158 -21.13 4.96 -8.32
N VAL A 159 -21.53 3.73 -8.00
CA VAL A 159 -22.40 2.93 -8.88
C VAL A 159 -23.79 3.57 -9.07
N ARG A 160 -24.38 4.12 -7.99
CA ARG A 160 -25.68 4.80 -8.04
C ARG A 160 -25.69 6.00 -8.98
N CYS A 161 -24.59 6.72 -9.08
CA CYS A 161 -24.49 7.97 -9.85
C CYS A 161 -23.86 7.78 -11.24
N LEU A 162 -23.50 6.55 -11.62
CA LEU A 162 -23.08 6.26 -12.99
C LEU A 162 -24.26 6.45 -13.96
N PRO A 163 -24.02 7.03 -15.14
CA PRO A 163 -25.00 7.04 -16.21
C PRO A 163 -25.46 5.63 -16.56
N LYS A 164 -26.74 5.47 -16.90
CA LYS A 164 -27.29 4.18 -17.32
C LYS A 164 -26.50 3.63 -18.52
N GLY A 165 -26.05 2.38 -18.43
CA GLY A 165 -25.24 1.72 -19.47
C GLY A 165 -23.76 2.15 -19.46
N SER A 166 -23.30 2.87 -18.45
CA SER A 166 -21.89 3.22 -18.30
C SER A 166 -21.04 1.97 -18.13
N THR A 167 -19.89 1.91 -18.82
CA THR A 167 -18.85 0.90 -18.65
C THR A 167 -17.68 1.40 -17.76
N ALA A 168 -17.82 2.59 -17.18
CA ALA A 168 -16.81 3.14 -16.31
C ALA A 168 -16.63 2.27 -15.05
N SER A 169 -15.39 2.15 -14.61
CA SER A 169 -15.04 1.35 -13.43
C SER A 169 -13.82 1.92 -12.75
N ILE A 170 -13.76 1.74 -11.44
CA ILE A 170 -12.63 2.16 -10.62
C ILE A 170 -12.04 0.99 -9.84
N THR A 171 -10.73 1.07 -9.60
CA THR A 171 -10.07 0.29 -8.56
C THR A 171 -9.99 1.17 -7.31
N LEU A 172 -10.81 0.87 -6.31
CA LEU A 172 -10.89 1.63 -5.06
C LEU A 172 -9.89 1.07 -4.06
N ALA A 173 -8.81 1.79 -3.86
CA ALA A 173 -7.72 1.40 -3.00
C ALA A 173 -7.85 2.04 -1.62
N ARG A 174 -7.75 1.19 -0.59
CA ARG A 174 -7.70 1.56 0.80
C ARG A 174 -6.28 2.00 1.14
N GLY A 175 -6.06 3.32 1.30
CA GLY A 175 -4.76 3.93 1.55
C GLY A 175 -4.40 4.03 3.02
N THR A 176 -3.12 3.90 3.31
CA THR A 176 -2.45 4.19 4.59
C THR A 176 -0.99 4.53 4.29
N SER A 177 -0.16 4.77 5.33
CA SER A 177 1.27 5.04 5.15
C SER A 177 2.16 4.03 5.89
N ASN A 178 3.44 3.98 5.52
CA ASN A 178 4.43 3.18 6.23
C ASN A 178 4.96 3.83 7.54
N TYR A 179 4.35 4.93 7.97
CA TYR A 179 4.65 5.54 9.26
C TYR A 179 3.94 4.80 10.39
N HIS A 180 4.63 3.88 11.06
CA HIS A 180 4.08 2.95 12.06
C HIS A 180 4.51 3.26 13.52
N PRO A 181 4.31 4.46 14.06
CA PRO A 181 4.77 4.76 15.42
C PRO A 181 3.95 4.06 16.52
N SER A 182 2.69 3.75 16.23
CA SER A 182 1.69 3.32 17.23
C SER A 182 1.14 1.92 16.99
N VAL A 183 1.82 1.08 16.20
CA VAL A 183 1.41 -0.32 16.00
C VAL A 183 2.38 -1.26 16.69
N PRO A 184 1.91 -2.22 17.49
CA PRO A 184 2.78 -3.16 18.20
C PRO A 184 3.47 -4.15 17.23
N SER A 185 2.87 -4.40 16.07
CA SER A 185 3.42 -5.27 15.04
C SER A 185 3.00 -4.81 13.65
N ALA A 186 3.95 -4.36 12.84
CA ALA A 186 3.72 -3.97 11.45
C ALA A 186 3.26 -5.17 10.60
N TYR A 187 3.79 -6.36 10.85
CA TYR A 187 3.32 -7.59 10.20
C TYR A 187 1.82 -7.83 10.45
N THR A 188 1.40 -7.76 11.71
CA THR A 188 -0.02 -7.94 12.07
C THR A 188 -0.88 -6.84 11.48
N ALA A 189 -0.40 -5.58 11.42
CA ALA A 189 -1.09 -4.49 10.75
C ALA A 189 -1.32 -4.81 9.27
N GLY A 190 -0.30 -5.29 8.55
CA GLY A 190 -0.41 -5.73 7.16
C GLY A 190 -1.41 -6.87 6.96
N VAL A 191 -1.39 -7.89 7.83
CA VAL A 191 -2.38 -8.99 7.82
C VAL A 191 -3.82 -8.45 8.00
N ARG A 192 -4.02 -7.53 8.94
CA ARG A 192 -5.34 -6.92 9.21
C ARG A 192 -5.80 -6.03 8.06
N TRP A 193 -4.87 -5.34 7.41
CA TRP A 193 -5.15 -4.51 6.23
C TRP A 193 -5.60 -5.37 5.06
N ALA A 194 -4.89 -6.47 4.76
CA ALA A 194 -5.26 -7.43 3.74
C ALA A 194 -6.64 -8.06 3.98
N ARG A 195 -6.90 -8.52 5.22
CA ARG A 195 -8.20 -9.11 5.59
C ARG A 195 -9.36 -8.12 5.41
N ALA A 196 -9.13 -6.85 5.71
CA ALA A 196 -10.13 -5.82 5.54
C ALA A 196 -10.37 -5.51 4.05
N THR A 197 -9.33 -5.54 3.22
CA THR A 197 -9.43 -5.45 1.75
C THR A 197 -10.18 -6.64 1.17
N ASN A 198 -9.87 -7.86 1.60
CA ASN A 198 -10.63 -9.07 1.20
C ASN A 198 -12.11 -8.96 1.59
N LYS A 199 -12.40 -8.42 2.79
CA LYS A 199 -13.79 -8.21 3.24
C LYS A 199 -14.51 -7.19 2.35
N LEU A 200 -13.84 -6.09 1.98
CA LEU A 200 -14.39 -5.11 1.04
C LEU A 200 -14.74 -5.79 -0.28
N GLY A 201 -13.81 -6.51 -0.90
CA GLY A 201 -14.06 -7.20 -2.17
C GLY A 201 -15.24 -8.18 -2.11
N ARG A 202 -15.40 -8.92 -1.01
CA ARG A 202 -16.57 -9.80 -0.82
C ARG A 202 -17.88 -9.03 -0.73
N ILE A 203 -17.92 -7.91 0.01
CA ILE A 203 -19.12 -7.08 0.13
C ILE A 203 -19.48 -6.50 -1.24
N LEU A 204 -18.50 -5.97 -1.99
CA LEU A 204 -18.74 -5.44 -3.33
C LEU A 204 -19.33 -6.49 -4.26
N ALA A 205 -18.85 -7.73 -4.21
CA ALA A 205 -19.39 -8.83 -5.00
C ALA A 205 -20.81 -9.22 -4.56
N GLN A 206 -21.07 -9.29 -3.25
CA GLN A 206 -22.39 -9.64 -2.70
C GLN A 206 -23.46 -8.60 -3.03
N GLU A 207 -23.08 -7.33 -3.13
CA GLU A 207 -23.98 -6.21 -3.45
C GLU A 207 -24.07 -5.91 -4.94
N GLY A 208 -23.42 -6.68 -5.82
CA GLY A 208 -23.40 -6.44 -7.25
C GLY A 208 -22.59 -5.22 -7.69
N LEU A 209 -21.78 -4.63 -6.79
CA LEU A 209 -20.98 -3.43 -7.08
C LEU A 209 -19.67 -3.77 -7.81
N ALA A 210 -19.26 -5.04 -7.80
CA ALA A 210 -17.97 -5.47 -8.31
C ALA A 210 -17.83 -5.37 -9.84
N GLU A 211 -18.91 -5.11 -10.57
CA GLU A 211 -18.86 -4.80 -12.00
C GLU A 211 -18.14 -3.46 -12.26
N HIS A 212 -18.35 -2.48 -11.38
CA HIS A 212 -17.84 -1.13 -11.51
C HIS A 212 -16.75 -0.75 -10.50
N VAL A 213 -16.61 -1.52 -9.40
CA VAL A 213 -15.65 -1.20 -8.34
C VAL A 213 -14.85 -2.42 -7.95
N GLU A 214 -13.55 -2.39 -8.19
CA GLU A 214 -12.61 -3.39 -7.72
C GLU A 214 -11.97 -2.94 -6.40
N ALA A 215 -11.89 -3.84 -5.40
CA ALA A 215 -11.22 -3.56 -4.14
C ALA A 215 -9.70 -3.72 -4.26
N ALA A 216 -8.97 -2.77 -3.70
CA ALA A 216 -7.51 -2.82 -3.56
C ALA A 216 -7.07 -2.22 -2.22
N ALA A 217 -5.78 -2.29 -1.95
CA ALA A 217 -5.12 -1.58 -0.87
C ALA A 217 -4.04 -0.65 -1.44
N ALA A 218 -3.61 0.32 -0.63
CA ALA A 218 -2.51 1.20 -0.97
C ALA A 218 -1.71 1.55 0.28
N ASP A 219 -0.42 1.84 0.11
CA ASP A 219 0.50 2.27 1.16
C ASP A 219 1.37 3.40 0.61
N ASP A 220 1.38 4.52 1.30
CA ASP A 220 2.29 5.63 1.06
C ASP A 220 3.63 5.25 1.67
N ALA A 221 4.44 4.55 0.88
CA ALA A 221 5.67 3.95 1.37
C ALA A 221 6.85 4.87 1.10
N GLU A 222 7.16 5.74 2.05
CA GLU A 222 8.26 6.69 1.97
C GLU A 222 9.47 6.24 2.77
N PRO A 223 10.69 6.33 2.20
CA PRO A 223 11.94 5.99 2.85
C PRO A 223 12.18 6.74 4.16
N ALA A 224 11.84 8.03 4.22
CA ALA A 224 12.07 8.87 5.40
C ALA A 224 11.24 8.43 6.63
N TRP A 225 10.12 7.77 6.44
CA TRP A 225 9.24 7.33 7.54
C TRP A 225 9.67 6.01 8.18
N ASP A 226 10.40 5.18 7.46
CA ASP A 226 11.04 3.96 7.99
C ASP A 226 12.42 3.76 7.33
N PRO A 227 13.43 4.55 7.71
CA PRO A 227 14.78 4.46 7.12
C PRO A 227 15.41 3.08 7.23
N SER A 228 15.04 2.32 8.26
CA SER A 228 15.49 0.94 8.44
C SER A 228 14.85 -0.05 7.48
N PHE A 229 13.75 0.32 6.83
CA PHE A 229 12.92 -0.56 6.00
C PHE A 229 12.28 -1.73 6.75
N HIS A 230 12.49 -1.83 8.05
CA HIS A 230 12.11 -3.03 8.80
C HIS A 230 10.59 -3.16 8.94
N LYS A 231 9.92 -2.10 9.38
CA LYS A 231 8.46 -2.10 9.58
C LYS A 231 7.71 -2.15 8.26
N THR A 232 8.18 -1.42 7.24
CA THR A 232 7.65 -1.44 5.89
C THR A 232 7.69 -2.86 5.32
N LYS A 233 8.86 -3.53 5.38
CA LYS A 233 9.00 -4.93 4.95
C LYS A 233 8.04 -5.85 5.69
N GLN A 234 7.88 -5.70 7.01
CA GLN A 234 6.95 -6.50 7.80
C GLN A 234 5.50 -6.28 7.39
N PHE A 235 5.08 -5.03 7.17
CA PHE A 235 3.72 -4.71 6.73
C PHE A 235 3.40 -5.33 5.38
N PHE A 236 4.26 -5.13 4.38
CA PHE A 236 4.11 -5.71 3.04
C PHE A 236 4.11 -7.24 3.07
N HIS A 237 4.96 -7.85 3.92
CA HIS A 237 4.98 -9.31 4.10
C HIS A 237 3.68 -9.81 4.74
N GLY A 238 3.19 -9.14 5.78
CA GLY A 238 1.91 -9.47 6.41
C GLY A 238 0.73 -9.33 5.45
N PHE A 239 0.70 -8.27 4.65
CA PHE A 239 -0.30 -8.08 3.62
C PHE A 239 -0.28 -9.23 2.61
N ARG A 240 0.88 -9.54 2.04
CA ARG A 240 1.05 -10.64 1.08
C ARG A 240 0.60 -11.98 1.64
N ALA A 241 0.85 -12.24 2.92
CA ALA A 241 0.51 -13.50 3.57
C ALA A 241 -1.01 -13.71 3.74
N ALA A 242 -1.81 -12.65 3.72
CA ALA A 242 -3.24 -12.70 4.03
C ALA A 242 -4.17 -12.19 2.91
N VAL A 243 -3.63 -11.62 1.84
CA VAL A 243 -4.43 -11.09 0.72
C VAL A 243 -4.91 -12.22 -0.20
N HIS A 244 -6.15 -12.10 -0.69
CA HIS A 244 -6.77 -13.03 -1.65
C HIS A 244 -6.94 -12.36 -3.01
N GLY A 245 -5.84 -12.18 -3.75
CA GLY A 245 -5.86 -11.69 -5.12
C GLY A 245 -5.91 -10.18 -5.32
N HIS A 246 -6.16 -9.38 -4.27
CA HIS A 246 -6.17 -7.93 -4.36
C HIS A 246 -4.77 -7.35 -4.44
N THR A 247 -4.64 -6.20 -5.11
CA THR A 247 -3.38 -5.46 -5.25
C THR A 247 -3.14 -4.55 -4.04
N LEU A 248 -1.87 -4.41 -3.64
CA LEU A 248 -1.37 -3.33 -2.79
C LEU A 248 -0.58 -2.36 -3.69
N TYR A 249 -1.06 -1.14 -3.81
CA TYR A 249 -0.35 -0.07 -4.50
C TYR A 249 0.63 0.60 -3.55
N ASP A 250 1.86 0.78 -3.99
CA ASP A 250 2.82 1.68 -3.40
C ASP A 250 2.67 3.04 -4.11
N TYR A 251 2.20 4.05 -3.39
CA TYR A 251 1.97 5.39 -3.94
C TYR A 251 2.85 6.47 -3.30
N GLY A 252 3.92 6.07 -2.62
CA GLY A 252 4.88 6.99 -2.03
C GLY A 252 5.91 7.55 -3.02
N SER A 253 6.81 8.34 -2.47
CA SER A 253 7.99 8.89 -3.16
C SER A 253 9.24 8.02 -2.93
N LEU A 254 10.37 8.41 -3.55
CA LEU A 254 11.68 7.79 -3.30
C LEU A 254 12.60 8.69 -2.45
N ASP A 255 12.09 9.79 -1.90
CA ASP A 255 12.77 10.69 -0.96
C ASP A 255 14.21 11.06 -1.35
N GLY A 256 14.38 11.62 -2.56
CA GLY A 256 15.68 12.03 -3.07
C GLY A 256 16.44 10.95 -3.84
N GLY A 257 15.77 9.86 -4.15
CA GLY A 257 16.26 8.85 -5.08
C GLY A 257 16.89 7.61 -4.47
N ILE A 258 17.35 6.76 -5.36
CA ILE A 258 17.88 5.45 -5.01
C ILE A 258 19.19 5.57 -4.22
N GLY A 259 19.22 4.98 -3.03
CA GLY A 259 20.42 4.97 -2.17
C GLY A 259 20.51 6.18 -1.23
N ALA A 260 19.62 7.17 -1.34
CA ALA A 260 19.57 8.27 -0.39
C ALA A 260 19.18 7.77 1.02
N VAL A 261 18.13 6.95 1.09
CA VAL A 261 17.67 6.31 2.33
C VAL A 261 17.55 4.79 2.11
N TRP A 262 16.69 4.37 1.17
CA TRP A 262 16.55 2.96 0.82
C TRP A 262 17.45 2.56 -0.34
N SER A 263 18.00 1.36 -0.27
CA SER A 263 18.66 0.73 -1.42
C SER A 263 17.65 0.44 -2.54
N ALA A 264 18.14 0.31 -3.78
CA ALA A 264 17.30 -0.06 -4.92
C ALA A 264 16.48 -1.34 -4.68
N LYS A 265 17.03 -2.32 -3.94
CA LYS A 265 16.32 -3.56 -3.60
C LYS A 265 15.14 -3.31 -2.65
N GLN A 266 15.28 -2.39 -1.71
CA GLN A 266 14.23 -2.03 -0.76
C GLN A 266 13.10 -1.24 -1.48
N ALA A 267 13.46 -0.23 -2.27
CA ALA A 267 12.50 0.52 -3.08
C ALA A 267 11.77 -0.40 -4.09
N TRP A 268 12.51 -1.25 -4.80
CA TRP A 268 11.90 -2.22 -5.71
C TRP A 268 10.97 -3.21 -5.00
N TYR A 269 11.26 -3.60 -3.76
CA TYR A 269 10.44 -4.54 -2.99
C TYR A 269 8.98 -4.05 -2.86
N VAL A 270 8.77 -2.79 -2.56
CA VAL A 270 7.43 -2.18 -2.42
C VAL A 270 6.80 -1.88 -3.78
N ALA A 271 7.61 -1.47 -4.76
CA ALA A 271 7.18 -1.04 -6.10
C ALA A 271 6.81 -2.19 -7.07
N GLY A 272 6.72 -3.43 -6.61
CA GLY A 272 6.35 -4.57 -7.45
C GLY A 272 7.28 -5.77 -7.33
N GLY A 273 8.31 -5.70 -6.48
CA GLY A 273 9.26 -6.78 -6.23
C GLY A 273 8.65 -8.02 -5.59
N ILE A 274 7.53 -7.87 -4.89
CA ILE A 274 6.78 -8.99 -4.33
C ILE A 274 5.43 -9.17 -5.02
N ARG A 275 4.86 -10.37 -4.85
CA ARG A 275 3.55 -10.69 -5.42
C ARG A 275 2.47 -9.76 -4.83
N HIS A 276 1.51 -9.35 -5.65
CA HIS A 276 0.39 -8.48 -5.33
C HIS A 276 0.76 -7.01 -5.06
N THR A 277 1.98 -6.56 -5.38
CA THR A 277 2.32 -5.13 -5.31
C THR A 277 2.49 -4.52 -6.69
N LYS A 278 2.17 -3.21 -6.79
CA LYS A 278 2.39 -2.38 -7.97
C LYS A 278 2.74 -0.97 -7.52
N ALA A 279 3.53 -0.25 -8.32
CA ALA A 279 3.81 1.15 -8.10
C ALA A 279 2.72 2.05 -8.72
N LEU A 280 2.29 3.04 -7.96
CA LEU A 280 1.47 4.17 -8.39
C LEU A 280 2.21 5.46 -8.00
N PRO A 281 3.44 5.67 -8.51
CA PRO A 281 4.40 6.58 -7.94
C PRO A 281 3.95 8.02 -7.89
N GLU A 282 4.32 8.73 -6.84
CA GLU A 282 4.24 10.18 -6.77
C GLU A 282 5.20 10.80 -7.78
N ILE A 283 4.65 11.62 -8.67
CA ILE A 283 5.41 12.36 -9.67
C ILE A 283 4.98 13.82 -9.63
N TYR A 284 5.66 14.63 -8.83
CA TYR A 284 5.37 16.05 -8.66
C TYR A 284 6.26 16.93 -9.53
N ASN A 285 7.36 16.39 -10.03
CA ASN A 285 8.31 17.07 -10.91
C ASN A 285 9.09 16.05 -11.77
N SER A 286 9.95 16.56 -12.65
CA SER A 286 10.75 15.71 -13.54
C SER A 286 11.85 14.93 -12.81
N ALA A 287 12.37 15.42 -11.69
CA ALA A 287 13.39 14.70 -10.94
C ALA A 287 12.83 13.41 -10.35
N MET A 288 11.64 13.45 -9.73
CA MET A 288 10.97 12.24 -9.23
C MET A 288 10.70 11.22 -10.34
N ALA A 289 10.31 11.67 -11.54
CA ALA A 289 10.16 10.75 -12.67
C ALA A 289 11.48 10.08 -13.09
N GLN A 290 12.61 10.80 -13.02
CA GLN A 290 13.94 10.22 -13.29
C GLN A 290 14.34 9.19 -12.23
N GLU A 291 14.04 9.44 -10.95
CA GLU A 291 14.29 8.50 -9.85
C GLU A 291 13.52 7.18 -10.04
N TRP A 292 12.24 7.27 -10.39
CA TRP A 292 11.41 6.08 -10.68
C TRP A 292 11.86 5.34 -11.94
N ALA A 293 12.30 6.06 -12.98
CA ALA A 293 12.87 5.44 -14.18
C ALA A 293 14.21 4.77 -13.88
N GLU A 294 15.03 5.33 -12.98
CA GLU A 294 16.25 4.70 -12.51
C GLU A 294 15.96 3.41 -11.74
N LEU A 295 14.99 3.42 -10.83
CA LEU A 295 14.56 2.19 -10.15
C LEU A 295 14.13 1.12 -11.15
N ALA A 296 13.36 1.50 -12.18
CA ALA A 296 12.91 0.58 -13.22
C ALA A 296 14.09 -0.02 -14.01
N ALA A 297 15.09 0.80 -14.37
CA ALA A 297 16.29 0.34 -15.05
C ALA A 297 17.12 -0.63 -14.20
N ILE A 298 17.30 -0.33 -12.91
CA ILE A 298 18.00 -1.21 -11.95
C ILE A 298 17.22 -2.52 -11.76
N ALA A 299 15.90 -2.45 -11.64
CA ALA A 299 15.06 -3.62 -11.45
C ALA A 299 15.14 -4.56 -12.67
N HIS A 300 15.04 -4.01 -13.88
CA HIS A 300 15.18 -4.74 -15.11
C HIS A 300 16.58 -5.36 -15.27
N GLY A 301 17.64 -4.54 -15.19
CA GLY A 301 19.01 -4.98 -15.44
C GLY A 301 19.59 -5.88 -14.35
N ARG A 302 19.30 -5.59 -13.08
CA ARG A 302 19.93 -6.30 -11.96
C ARG A 302 19.08 -7.42 -11.37
N TYR A 303 17.74 -7.26 -11.37
CA TYR A 303 16.83 -8.24 -10.75
C TYR A 303 16.08 -9.05 -11.79
N HIS A 304 16.25 -8.73 -13.08
CA HIS A 304 15.59 -9.38 -14.22
C HIS A 304 14.06 -9.40 -14.08
N ARG A 305 13.53 -8.31 -13.54
CA ARG A 305 12.10 -8.10 -13.31
C ARG A 305 11.78 -6.62 -13.42
N ASP A 306 10.73 -6.32 -14.15
CA ASP A 306 10.27 -4.94 -14.31
C ASP A 306 9.51 -4.43 -13.06
N VAL A 307 9.60 -3.11 -12.82
CA VAL A 307 8.67 -2.44 -11.94
C VAL A 307 7.27 -2.51 -12.55
N ARG A 308 6.30 -2.87 -11.74
CA ARG A 308 4.90 -2.99 -12.19
C ARG A 308 4.15 -1.71 -11.89
N PHE A 309 4.09 -0.81 -12.85
CA PHE A 309 3.34 0.43 -12.70
C PHE A 309 1.83 0.21 -12.84
N ALA A 310 1.05 1.01 -12.11
CA ALA A 310 -0.40 1.09 -12.20
C ALA A 310 -0.90 2.45 -12.72
N GLY A 311 0.01 3.35 -13.02
CA GLY A 311 -0.21 4.73 -13.40
C GLY A 311 0.75 5.65 -12.67
N VAL A 312 0.34 6.88 -12.43
CA VAL A 312 1.09 7.87 -11.65
C VAL A 312 0.15 8.56 -10.65
N MET A 313 0.70 9.05 -9.54
CA MET A 313 0.00 9.93 -8.61
C MET A 313 0.60 11.33 -8.69
N THR A 314 -0.26 12.35 -8.60
CA THR A 314 0.13 13.75 -8.43
C THR A 314 -0.59 14.33 -7.23
N GLN A 315 -0.08 15.43 -6.70
CA GLN A 315 -0.73 16.16 -5.63
C GLN A 315 -1.09 17.56 -6.12
N GLY A 316 -2.37 17.87 -6.10
CA GLY A 316 -2.92 19.15 -6.61
C GLY A 316 -3.68 19.92 -5.55
N SER A 317 -3.31 19.79 -4.26
CA SER A 317 -3.94 20.58 -3.20
C SER A 317 -3.41 22.02 -3.17
N ALA A 318 -4.19 22.92 -2.57
CA ALA A 318 -3.77 24.32 -2.37
C ALA A 318 -2.52 24.45 -1.50
N SER A 319 -2.22 23.45 -0.67
CA SER A 319 -1.04 23.38 0.19
C SER A 319 0.24 22.92 -0.54
N CYS A 320 0.10 22.18 -1.64
CA CYS A 320 1.21 21.80 -2.50
C CYS A 320 1.04 22.47 -3.87
N ARG A 321 1.89 23.44 -4.21
CA ARG A 321 2.03 23.96 -5.56
C ARG A 321 2.89 23.04 -6.43
N CYS A 322 2.76 21.73 -6.27
CA CYS A 322 3.56 20.71 -6.93
C CYS A 322 3.27 20.55 -8.42
N GLY A 323 2.29 21.21 -8.93
CA GLY A 323 2.17 21.71 -10.31
C GLY A 323 1.88 20.72 -11.43
N LEU A 324 2.16 19.44 -11.32
CA LEU A 324 1.90 18.50 -12.41
C LEU A 324 0.48 17.92 -12.33
N ARG A 325 -0.20 17.91 -13.49
CA ARG A 325 -1.42 17.11 -13.66
C ARG A 325 -1.05 15.67 -14.01
N PRO A 326 -1.88 14.66 -13.65
CA PRO A 326 -1.57 13.24 -13.90
C PRO A 326 -1.12 12.93 -15.32
N HIS A 327 -1.75 13.53 -16.34
CA HIS A 327 -1.35 13.34 -17.73
C HIS A 327 0.05 13.90 -18.05
N ALA A 328 0.46 15.01 -17.43
CA ALA A 328 1.80 15.57 -17.61
C ALA A 328 2.84 14.68 -16.89
N ALA A 329 2.55 14.27 -15.65
CA ALA A 329 3.38 13.36 -14.87
C ALA A 329 3.59 12.03 -15.62
N HIS A 330 2.52 11.45 -16.17
CA HIS A 330 2.60 10.24 -16.99
C HIS A 330 3.55 10.40 -18.18
N ARG A 331 3.43 11.51 -18.96
CA ARG A 331 4.32 11.74 -20.10
C ARG A 331 5.79 11.87 -19.68
N ILE A 332 6.04 12.59 -18.58
CA ILE A 332 7.41 12.78 -18.08
C ILE A 332 8.00 11.45 -17.64
N LEU A 333 7.24 10.61 -16.90
CA LEU A 333 7.70 9.29 -16.50
C LEU A 333 7.91 8.37 -17.72
N ALA A 334 6.99 8.35 -18.68
CA ALA A 334 7.14 7.55 -19.90
C ALA A 334 8.40 7.95 -20.69
N HIS A 335 8.66 9.25 -20.82
CA HIS A 335 9.89 9.75 -21.44
C HIS A 335 11.15 9.33 -20.67
N ALA A 336 11.13 9.43 -19.35
CA ALA A 336 12.25 9.04 -18.50
C ALA A 336 12.54 7.52 -18.60
N LEU A 337 11.50 6.69 -18.60
CA LEU A 337 11.63 5.23 -18.82
C LEU A 337 12.26 4.91 -20.18
N HIS A 338 11.82 5.58 -21.25
CA HIS A 338 12.39 5.40 -22.57
C HIS A 338 13.86 5.83 -22.60
N ALA A 339 14.20 6.98 -22.04
CA ALA A 339 15.58 7.48 -21.99
C ALA A 339 16.55 6.56 -21.22
N ARG A 340 16.04 5.76 -20.28
CA ARG A 340 16.79 4.75 -19.53
C ARG A 340 16.81 3.36 -20.18
N GLY A 341 16.30 3.22 -21.39
CA GLY A 341 16.26 1.93 -22.12
C GLY A 341 15.22 0.94 -21.60
N VAL A 342 14.31 1.35 -20.74
CA VAL A 342 13.24 0.53 -20.18
C VAL A 342 11.84 0.98 -20.63
N GLY A 343 11.77 1.56 -21.82
CA GLY A 343 10.51 2.01 -22.43
C GLY A 343 9.52 0.87 -22.74
N HIS A 344 9.96 -0.39 -22.71
CA HIS A 344 9.10 -1.57 -22.78
C HIS A 344 8.30 -1.80 -21.48
N THR A 345 8.70 -1.18 -20.37
CA THR A 345 7.97 -1.27 -19.09
C THR A 345 6.57 -0.72 -19.28
N VAL A 346 5.58 -1.55 -18.97
CA VAL A 346 4.16 -1.15 -19.13
C VAL A 346 3.80 -0.06 -18.12
N LEU A 347 3.55 1.14 -18.63
CA LEU A 347 2.99 2.25 -17.85
C LEU A 347 1.54 2.49 -18.32
N PRO A 348 0.52 2.09 -17.54
CA PRO A 348 -0.88 2.30 -17.91
C PRO A 348 -1.19 3.77 -18.14
N ARG A 349 -2.01 4.05 -19.17
CA ARG A 349 -2.49 5.42 -19.47
C ARG A 349 -3.51 5.83 -18.41
N GLY A 350 -3.05 6.33 -17.32
CA GLY A 350 -3.91 6.79 -16.25
C GLY A 350 -3.08 7.35 -15.12
N GLY A 351 -3.74 8.10 -14.28
CA GLY A 351 -3.15 8.66 -13.08
C GLY A 351 -4.23 9.20 -12.17
N THR A 352 -3.85 9.44 -10.95
CA THR A 352 -4.73 10.03 -9.95
C THR A 352 -4.10 11.29 -9.37
N ASN A 353 -4.96 12.23 -8.99
CA ASN A 353 -4.54 13.44 -8.29
C ASN A 353 -5.05 13.36 -6.86
N ILE A 354 -4.15 13.33 -5.87
CA ILE A 354 -4.56 13.28 -4.48
C ILE A 354 -4.80 14.69 -3.94
N ILE A 355 -5.94 14.86 -3.26
CA ILE A 355 -6.38 16.12 -2.68
C ILE A 355 -6.80 15.94 -1.22
N GLY A 356 -6.81 17.02 -0.44
CA GLY A 356 -7.27 17.03 0.95
C GLY A 356 -7.21 18.41 1.55
#